data_35dba293fa86cf26035db1fbd99a4f88
#
_entry.id   35dba293fa86cf26035db1fbd99a4f88
#
_cell.length_a   1.000
_cell.length_b   1.000
_cell.length_c   1.000
_cell.angle_alpha   90.00
_cell.angle_beta   90.00
_cell.angle_gamma   90.00
#
_symmetry.space_group_name_H-M   'P 1'
#
loop_
_entity.id
_entity.type
_entity.pdbx_description
1 polymer ?
#
loop_
_entity_poly.entity_id
_entity_poly.type
_entity_poly.pdbx_seq_one_letter_code
_entity_poly.pdbx_strand_id
1 'polypeptide(L)'
;MATVNDVVRQYGDAYLRAHPRTPLHERKVLRSLAVCRTEHLGGRVATCSACGHTVILYNSCRNRHCPQCQAMKKEKWILERKSEVLPFTYFHIVFTLPDTLIPIVLRNKRTIYNLLFDSCRKTLLSVSADEKYFGAAIGFFAILHTWGQKLNMHPHLHCVVPGGGYSESKGTWIHAPHNYFVPVKVLKMRFRSLFLTGLKNLYHDEKLHLTGTPYDNPAVFQSMVDALFTAEWVVYLKESFQGKESVIHYLARYTHRIAISNHRIRAVTGDSVTFTYRDYKDGNREKAMELPATAFLHRFLLHTVPRRFVRIRYYGILSHRNKKKAILACREFYEIEDIIVPVPASWQEVYAHVTGKEISCCPVCKSGRLVVTEVFDPICYRAPPVQRVGSCFNISTEVCTW
;
A
#
# COMPACT_ATOMS: atom_id res chain seq x y z
N MET A 1 -14.64 -19.60 -0.72
CA MET A 1 -13.54 -19.05 0.15
C MET A 1 -14.03 -17.71 0.66
N ALA A 2 -14.05 -17.50 1.97
CA ALA A 2 -14.50 -16.26 2.60
C ALA A 2 -13.53 -15.11 2.29
N THR A 3 -14.04 -13.89 2.19
CA THR A 3 -13.29 -12.68 1.88
C THR A 3 -13.45 -11.61 2.94
N VAL A 4 -12.57 -10.62 2.96
CA VAL A 4 -12.74 -9.42 3.83
C VAL A 4 -14.08 -8.73 3.55
N ASN A 5 -14.54 -8.72 2.30
CA ASN A 5 -15.81 -8.13 1.92
C ASN A 5 -16.99 -8.89 2.55
N ASP A 6 -16.92 -10.21 2.66
CA ASP A 6 -17.96 -11.02 3.32
C ASP A 6 -18.01 -10.74 4.82
N VAL A 7 -16.85 -10.64 5.49
CA VAL A 7 -16.80 -10.22 6.89
C VAL A 7 -17.41 -8.83 7.08
N VAL A 8 -17.14 -7.88 6.18
CA VAL A 8 -17.72 -6.52 6.25
C VAL A 8 -19.22 -6.56 6.02
N ARG A 9 -19.74 -7.37 5.08
CA ARG A 9 -21.19 -7.52 4.84
C ARG A 9 -21.91 -8.07 6.05
N GLN A 10 -21.35 -9.10 6.68
CA GLN A 10 -21.99 -9.80 7.77
C GLN A 10 -21.91 -9.03 9.10
N TYR A 11 -20.77 -8.38 9.39
CA TYR A 11 -20.50 -7.81 10.72
C TYR A 11 -20.26 -6.29 10.71
N GLY A 12 -20.27 -5.62 9.55
CA GLY A 12 -19.97 -4.20 9.45
C GLY A 12 -20.93 -3.32 10.26
N ASP A 13 -22.23 -3.63 10.21
CA ASP A 13 -23.23 -2.88 10.96
C ASP A 13 -23.15 -3.15 12.47
N ALA A 14 -22.89 -4.39 12.88
CA ALA A 14 -22.66 -4.73 14.27
C ALA A 14 -21.42 -4.00 14.82
N TYR A 15 -20.35 -3.96 14.03
CA TYR A 15 -19.16 -3.17 14.35
C TYR A 15 -19.48 -1.68 14.55
N LEU A 16 -20.24 -1.07 13.64
CA LEU A 16 -20.57 0.35 13.72
C LEU A 16 -21.49 0.69 14.90
N ARG A 17 -22.39 -0.23 15.30
CA ARG A 17 -23.18 -0.09 16.52
C ARG A 17 -22.32 -0.15 17.77
N ALA A 18 -21.36 -1.08 17.83
CA ALA A 18 -20.44 -1.22 18.95
C ALA A 18 -19.41 -0.06 19.02
N HIS A 19 -19.12 0.59 17.88
CA HIS A 19 -18.14 1.67 17.77
C HIS A 19 -18.75 2.95 17.15
N PRO A 20 -19.65 3.64 17.84
CA PRO A 20 -20.38 4.80 17.30
C PRO A 20 -19.48 6.00 16.96
N ARG A 21 -18.27 6.06 17.51
CA ARG A 21 -17.26 7.11 17.24
C ARG A 21 -16.33 6.78 16.07
N THR A 22 -16.60 5.71 15.29
CA THR A 22 -15.80 5.37 14.10
C THR A 22 -15.74 6.55 13.13
N PRO A 23 -14.55 6.99 12.70
CA PRO A 23 -14.37 8.13 11.79
C PRO A 23 -15.10 7.95 10.47
N LEU A 24 -15.61 9.05 9.88
CA LEU A 24 -16.37 9.01 8.63
C LEU A 24 -15.63 8.34 7.48
N HIS A 25 -14.32 8.53 7.37
CA HIS A 25 -13.54 7.90 6.30
C HIS A 25 -13.46 6.37 6.46
N GLU A 26 -13.43 5.86 7.67
CA GLU A 26 -13.46 4.42 7.96
C GLU A 26 -14.86 3.83 7.70
N ARG A 27 -15.92 4.54 8.09
CA ARG A 27 -17.31 4.18 7.75
C ARG A 27 -17.50 4.10 6.22
N LYS A 28 -16.93 5.07 5.46
CA LYS A 28 -16.95 5.03 3.99
C LYS A 28 -16.21 3.82 3.43
N VAL A 29 -15.10 3.41 4.03
CA VAL A 29 -14.38 2.19 3.64
C VAL A 29 -15.27 0.97 3.85
N LEU A 30 -15.85 0.77 5.03
CA LEU A 30 -16.73 -0.35 5.30
C LEU A 30 -17.90 -0.41 4.30
N ARG A 31 -18.61 0.71 4.08
CA ARG A 31 -19.69 0.78 3.09
C ARG A 31 -19.22 0.40 1.69
N SER A 32 -18.08 0.94 1.25
CA SER A 32 -17.53 0.61 -0.07
C SER A 32 -17.18 -0.88 -0.22
N LEU A 33 -16.65 -1.50 0.84
CA LEU A 33 -16.34 -2.92 0.81
C LEU A 33 -17.59 -3.79 0.84
N ALA A 34 -18.61 -3.42 1.62
CA ALA A 34 -19.87 -4.13 1.70
C ALA A 34 -20.54 -4.26 0.33
N VAL A 35 -20.62 -3.16 -0.43
CA VAL A 35 -21.30 -3.12 -1.73
C VAL A 35 -20.39 -3.52 -2.91
N CYS A 36 -19.13 -3.83 -2.67
CA CYS A 36 -18.19 -4.16 -3.76
C CYS A 36 -18.62 -5.42 -4.50
N ARG A 37 -18.78 -5.33 -5.82
CA ARG A 37 -19.22 -6.41 -6.69
C ARG A 37 -20.56 -7.00 -6.27
N THR A 38 -21.52 -6.13 -5.98
CA THR A 38 -22.93 -6.45 -5.79
C THR A 38 -23.78 -5.59 -6.71
N GLU A 39 -25.04 -5.90 -6.80
CA GLU A 39 -26.06 -5.15 -7.55
C GLU A 39 -26.14 -3.67 -7.16
N HIS A 40 -25.81 -3.33 -5.90
CA HIS A 40 -25.78 -1.95 -5.40
C HIS A 40 -24.87 -1.00 -6.20
N LEU A 41 -23.86 -1.54 -6.88
CA LEU A 41 -22.98 -0.74 -7.73
C LEU A 41 -23.34 -0.83 -9.22
N GLY A 42 -24.48 -1.43 -9.53
CA GLY A 42 -24.85 -1.72 -10.90
C GLY A 42 -23.92 -2.74 -11.56
N GLY A 43 -24.09 -2.93 -12.85
CA GLY A 43 -23.33 -3.92 -13.58
C GLY A 43 -23.78 -4.08 -15.01
N ARG A 44 -23.46 -5.24 -15.55
CA ARG A 44 -23.83 -5.63 -16.92
C ARG A 44 -24.10 -7.10 -16.99
N VAL A 45 -25.03 -7.47 -17.85
CA VAL A 45 -25.28 -8.85 -18.26
C VAL A 45 -24.52 -9.09 -19.55
N ALA A 46 -23.80 -10.19 -19.62
CA ALA A 46 -23.10 -10.59 -20.83
C ALA A 46 -23.51 -12.01 -21.21
N THR A 47 -23.89 -12.21 -22.48
CA THR A 47 -24.36 -13.47 -23.03
C THR A 47 -23.36 -14.02 -24.04
N CYS A 48 -23.09 -15.31 -23.99
CA CYS A 48 -22.18 -15.95 -24.91
C CYS A 48 -22.81 -16.05 -26.32
N SER A 49 -22.07 -15.62 -27.33
CA SER A 49 -22.50 -15.67 -28.73
C SER A 49 -22.68 -17.08 -29.30
N ALA A 50 -22.06 -18.10 -28.71
CA ALA A 50 -22.11 -19.49 -29.21
C ALA A 50 -23.05 -20.39 -28.42
N CYS A 51 -23.04 -20.34 -27.08
CA CYS A 51 -23.80 -21.28 -26.24
C CYS A 51 -24.94 -20.63 -25.43
N GLY A 52 -25.13 -19.32 -25.54
CA GLY A 52 -26.18 -18.61 -24.78
C GLY A 52 -25.92 -18.47 -23.27
N HIS A 53 -24.79 -18.94 -22.75
CA HIS A 53 -24.47 -18.81 -21.33
C HIS A 53 -24.42 -17.35 -20.91
N THR A 54 -25.14 -17.02 -19.84
CA THR A 54 -25.25 -15.65 -19.34
C THR A 54 -24.47 -15.46 -18.04
N VAL A 55 -23.73 -14.34 -17.94
CA VAL A 55 -22.93 -13.97 -16.78
C VAL A 55 -23.30 -12.55 -16.34
N ILE A 56 -23.52 -12.38 -15.03
CA ILE A 56 -23.71 -11.04 -14.43
C ILE A 56 -22.35 -10.53 -13.94
N LEU A 57 -21.95 -9.35 -14.42
CA LEU A 57 -20.69 -8.69 -14.10
C LEU A 57 -20.96 -7.42 -13.30
N TYR A 58 -20.90 -7.52 -11.98
CA TYR A 58 -21.11 -6.37 -11.10
C TYR A 58 -19.91 -5.41 -11.07
N ASN A 59 -20.19 -4.12 -10.95
CA ASN A 59 -19.19 -3.09 -10.81
C ASN A 59 -18.41 -3.21 -9.49
N SER A 60 -17.16 -2.73 -9.49
CA SER A 60 -16.29 -2.76 -8.32
C SER A 60 -16.28 -1.42 -7.58
N CYS A 61 -16.06 -1.44 -6.26
CA CYS A 61 -16.02 -0.21 -5.45
C CYS A 61 -14.78 0.66 -5.70
N ARG A 62 -13.77 0.15 -6.39
CA ARG A 62 -12.46 0.80 -6.67
C ARG A 62 -11.74 1.34 -5.41
N ASN A 63 -12.22 1.01 -4.20
CA ASN A 63 -11.64 1.50 -2.97
C ASN A 63 -10.22 0.95 -2.78
N ARG A 64 -9.31 1.83 -2.37
CA ARG A 64 -7.88 1.49 -2.15
C ARG A 64 -7.64 0.53 -0.98
N HIS A 65 -8.64 0.27 -0.15
CA HIS A 65 -8.61 -0.68 0.95
C HIS A 65 -9.35 -1.98 0.63
N CYS A 66 -9.91 -2.13 -0.56
CA CYS A 66 -10.62 -3.34 -0.97
C CYS A 66 -9.66 -4.38 -1.55
N PRO A 67 -9.50 -5.58 -0.94
CA PRO A 67 -8.60 -6.62 -1.43
C PRO A 67 -8.91 -7.06 -2.85
N GLN A 68 -10.20 -7.15 -3.21
CA GLN A 68 -10.63 -7.55 -4.54
C GLN A 68 -10.25 -6.50 -5.61
N CYS A 69 -10.38 -5.20 -5.30
CA CYS A 69 -10.08 -4.13 -6.24
C CYS A 69 -8.57 -3.90 -6.42
N GLN A 70 -7.76 -4.17 -5.39
CA GLN A 70 -6.33 -3.89 -5.45
C GLN A 70 -5.52 -4.97 -6.18
N ALA A 71 -6.05 -6.18 -6.35
CA ALA A 71 -5.35 -7.26 -7.06
C ALA A 71 -4.95 -6.86 -8.48
N MET A 72 -5.91 -6.43 -9.31
CA MET A 72 -5.64 -6.02 -10.69
C MET A 72 -4.82 -4.72 -10.80
N LYS A 73 -5.06 -3.76 -9.88
CA LYS A 73 -4.24 -2.53 -9.83
C LYS A 73 -2.77 -2.82 -9.56
N LYS A 74 -2.50 -3.80 -8.73
CA LYS A 74 -1.14 -4.29 -8.45
C LYS A 74 -0.49 -4.81 -9.74
N GLU A 75 -1.17 -5.68 -10.48
CA GLU A 75 -0.62 -6.26 -11.70
C GLU A 75 -0.35 -5.18 -12.78
N LYS A 76 -1.31 -4.25 -12.99
CA LYS A 76 -1.08 -3.12 -13.90
C LYS A 76 0.14 -2.30 -13.49
N TRP A 77 0.27 -1.97 -12.20
CA TRP A 77 1.41 -1.21 -11.69
C TRP A 77 2.75 -1.94 -11.94
N ILE A 78 2.78 -3.26 -11.77
CA ILE A 78 3.96 -4.09 -12.04
C ILE A 78 4.38 -3.98 -13.51
N LEU A 79 3.43 -4.14 -14.42
CA LEU A 79 3.69 -4.06 -15.85
C LEU A 79 4.24 -2.69 -16.25
N GLU A 80 3.64 -1.61 -15.72
CA GLU A 80 4.13 -0.25 -15.93
C GLU A 80 5.57 -0.04 -15.41
N ARG A 81 5.97 -0.73 -14.35
CA ARG A 81 7.32 -0.56 -13.75
C ARG A 81 8.40 -1.44 -14.39
N LYS A 82 8.02 -2.46 -15.19
CA LYS A 82 9.00 -3.31 -15.89
C LYS A 82 9.95 -2.52 -16.78
N SER A 83 9.45 -1.49 -17.44
CA SER A 83 10.24 -0.60 -18.29
C SER A 83 11.10 0.40 -17.52
N GLU A 84 10.90 0.56 -16.21
CA GLU A 84 11.62 1.54 -15.40
C GLU A 84 12.76 0.93 -14.57
N VAL A 85 12.97 -0.39 -14.66
CA VAL A 85 14.04 -1.07 -13.93
C VAL A 85 15.38 -0.72 -14.55
N LEU A 86 16.28 -0.19 -13.72
CA LEU A 86 17.65 0.12 -14.06
C LEU A 86 18.55 -1.15 -14.03
N PRO A 87 19.71 -1.16 -14.69
CA PRO A 87 20.61 -2.33 -14.78
C PRO A 87 21.43 -2.58 -13.52
N PHE A 88 20.92 -2.18 -12.38
CA PHE A 88 21.61 -2.36 -11.10
C PHE A 88 21.03 -3.54 -10.32
N THR A 89 21.78 -4.04 -9.35
CA THR A 89 21.26 -4.81 -8.25
C THR A 89 20.33 -3.90 -7.42
N TYR A 90 19.33 -4.46 -6.77
CA TYR A 90 18.39 -3.67 -5.97
C TYR A 90 18.44 -4.08 -4.51
N PHE A 91 18.47 -3.10 -3.64
CA PHE A 91 18.43 -3.31 -2.20
C PHE A 91 17.03 -3.03 -1.66
N HIS A 92 16.60 -3.86 -0.73
CA HIS A 92 15.38 -3.65 0.02
C HIS A 92 15.72 -3.18 1.43
N ILE A 93 15.34 -1.96 1.75
CA ILE A 93 15.58 -1.36 3.06
C ILE A 93 14.24 -1.12 3.74
N VAL A 94 14.14 -1.55 5.00
CA VAL A 94 12.93 -1.34 5.80
C VAL A 94 13.24 -0.42 6.97
N PHE A 95 12.47 0.65 7.10
CA PHE A 95 12.53 1.58 8.24
C PHE A 95 11.28 1.41 9.07
N THR A 96 11.43 0.99 10.33
CA THR A 96 10.31 0.70 11.23
C THR A 96 10.25 1.69 12.38
N LEU A 97 9.04 2.16 12.71
CA LEU A 97 8.81 2.96 13.91
C LEU A 97 8.69 2.07 15.15
N PRO A 98 9.30 2.46 16.29
CA PRO A 98 9.11 1.78 17.56
C PRO A 98 7.64 1.75 18.00
N ASP A 99 7.23 0.68 18.65
CA ASP A 99 5.84 0.46 19.09
C ASP A 99 5.39 1.53 20.12
N THR A 100 6.31 2.10 20.89
CA THR A 100 6.05 3.22 21.81
C THR A 100 5.45 4.45 21.14
N LEU A 101 5.67 4.64 19.83
CA LEU A 101 5.09 5.73 19.04
C LEU A 101 3.66 5.47 18.58
N ILE A 102 3.13 4.25 18.71
CA ILE A 102 1.82 3.89 18.18
C ILE A 102 0.68 4.78 18.70
N PRO A 103 0.61 5.15 19.99
CA PRO A 103 -0.45 6.05 20.47
C PRO A 103 -0.44 7.42 19.75
N ILE A 104 0.75 7.97 19.49
CA ILE A 104 0.91 9.24 18.76
C ILE A 104 0.54 9.05 17.28
N VAL A 105 0.99 7.95 16.67
CA VAL A 105 0.68 7.61 15.26
C VAL A 105 -0.82 7.54 15.03
N LEU A 106 -1.58 6.85 15.88
CA LEU A 106 -3.00 6.63 15.71
C LEU A 106 -3.79 7.95 15.69
N ARG A 107 -3.39 8.92 16.50
CA ARG A 107 -4.01 10.25 16.56
C ARG A 107 -3.54 11.19 15.44
N ASN A 108 -2.32 10.97 14.93
CA ASN A 108 -1.61 11.86 14.01
C ASN A 108 -1.18 11.15 12.71
N LYS A 109 -1.97 10.21 12.19
CA LYS A 109 -1.57 9.34 11.05
C LYS A 109 -0.91 10.12 9.91
N ARG A 110 -1.53 11.21 9.42
CA ARG A 110 -0.99 11.98 8.28
C ARG A 110 0.35 12.63 8.61
N THR A 111 0.44 13.28 9.74
CA THR A 111 1.62 14.04 10.20
C THR A 111 2.80 13.09 10.42
N ILE A 112 2.59 12.03 11.19
CA ILE A 112 3.65 11.06 11.51
C ILE A 112 4.07 10.23 10.29
N TYR A 113 3.15 9.83 9.41
CA TYR A 113 3.54 9.14 8.17
C TYR A 113 4.33 10.05 7.22
N ASN A 114 4.01 11.36 7.16
CA ASN A 114 4.81 12.30 6.40
C ASN A 114 6.21 12.46 7.00
N LEU A 115 6.32 12.57 8.33
CA LEU A 115 7.60 12.60 9.03
C LEU A 115 8.43 11.34 8.76
N LEU A 116 7.79 10.16 8.81
CA LEU A 116 8.44 8.88 8.51
C LEU A 116 9.02 8.87 7.08
N PHE A 117 8.23 9.30 6.09
CA PHE A 117 8.70 9.42 4.71
C PHE A 117 9.84 10.43 4.55
N ASP A 118 9.75 11.60 5.19
CA ASP A 118 10.78 12.65 5.08
C ASP A 118 12.09 12.24 5.75
N SER A 119 12.01 11.65 6.94
CA SER A 119 13.18 11.13 7.65
C SER A 119 13.89 10.03 6.87
N CYS A 120 13.13 9.09 6.31
CA CYS A 120 13.66 8.06 5.44
C CYS A 120 14.34 8.65 4.17
N ARG A 121 13.65 9.59 3.50
CA ARG A 121 14.18 10.28 2.32
C ARG A 121 15.50 10.99 2.62
N LYS A 122 15.53 11.80 3.67
CA LYS A 122 16.74 12.52 4.09
C LYS A 122 17.88 11.56 4.45
N THR A 123 17.55 10.46 5.13
CA THR A 123 18.55 9.43 5.50
C THR A 123 19.17 8.82 4.27
N LEU A 124 18.38 8.26 3.36
CA LEU A 124 18.91 7.55 2.20
C LEU A 124 19.67 8.48 1.26
N LEU A 125 19.11 9.64 0.94
CA LEU A 125 19.77 10.57 0.01
C LEU A 125 21.06 11.13 0.59
N SER A 126 21.11 11.52 1.88
CA SER A 126 22.33 12.09 2.47
C SER A 126 23.43 11.06 2.65
N VAL A 127 23.10 9.84 3.11
CA VAL A 127 24.11 8.79 3.31
C VAL A 127 24.64 8.27 1.97
N SER A 128 23.81 8.20 0.94
CA SER A 128 24.26 7.76 -0.38
C SER A 128 25.09 8.81 -1.12
N ALA A 129 24.84 10.10 -0.88
CA ALA A 129 25.63 11.19 -1.49
C ALA A 129 27.02 11.34 -0.83
N ASP A 130 27.18 10.88 0.41
CA ASP A 130 28.44 10.96 1.14
C ASP A 130 29.48 10.01 0.52
N GLU A 131 30.59 10.57 0.04
CA GLU A 131 31.70 9.82 -0.61
C GLU A 131 32.33 8.75 0.30
N LYS A 132 32.26 8.96 1.62
CA LYS A 132 32.72 7.98 2.61
C LYS A 132 31.97 6.64 2.51
N TYR A 133 30.73 6.68 2.02
CA TYR A 133 29.87 5.48 1.97
C TYR A 133 29.60 5.03 0.54
N PHE A 134 29.01 5.89 -0.30
CA PHE A 134 28.69 5.52 -1.67
C PHE A 134 29.04 6.58 -2.70
N GLY A 135 28.89 7.88 -2.40
CA GLY A 135 29.31 8.99 -3.24
C GLY A 135 28.50 9.18 -4.52
N ALA A 136 27.18 8.88 -4.48
CA ALA A 136 26.32 9.06 -5.64
C ALA A 136 24.92 9.57 -5.31
N ALA A 137 24.38 10.34 -6.23
CA ALA A 137 22.96 10.70 -6.25
C ALA A 137 22.12 9.48 -6.68
N ILE A 138 21.36 8.94 -5.74
CA ILE A 138 20.49 7.78 -5.97
C ILE A 138 19.04 8.18 -6.22
N GLY A 139 18.26 7.24 -6.72
CA GLY A 139 16.81 7.30 -6.71
C GLY A 139 16.23 6.07 -6.05
N PHE A 140 15.08 6.21 -5.43
CA PHE A 140 14.37 5.08 -4.84
C PHE A 140 12.87 5.38 -4.74
N PHE A 141 12.09 4.36 -4.47
CA PHE A 141 10.71 4.54 -4.05
C PHE A 141 10.46 3.87 -2.70
N ALA A 142 9.56 4.46 -1.94
CA ALA A 142 9.18 4.02 -0.62
C ALA A 142 7.68 3.72 -0.56
N ILE A 143 7.32 2.62 0.10
CA ILE A 143 5.94 2.14 0.25
C ILE A 143 5.60 2.07 1.73
N LEU A 144 4.54 2.78 2.14
CA LEU A 144 4.04 2.71 3.52
C LEU A 144 3.23 1.44 3.74
N HIS A 145 3.65 0.66 4.72
CA HIS A 145 2.86 -0.37 5.37
C HIS A 145 2.61 0.02 6.82
N THR A 146 1.44 -0.33 7.35
CA THR A 146 1.03 0.03 8.71
C THR A 146 0.69 -1.19 9.56
N TRP A 147 0.86 -2.41 9.04
CA TRP A 147 0.42 -3.65 9.64
C TRP A 147 1.54 -4.66 9.83
N GLY A 148 1.48 -5.38 10.96
CA GLY A 148 2.20 -6.62 11.15
C GLY A 148 1.38 -7.85 10.69
N GLN A 149 1.95 -9.02 10.84
CA GLN A 149 1.32 -10.28 10.41
C GLN A 149 -0.01 -10.58 11.13
N LYS A 150 -0.14 -10.15 12.38
CA LYS A 150 -1.32 -10.33 13.23
C LYS A 150 -2.31 -9.16 13.14
N LEU A 151 -2.19 -8.31 12.11
CA LEU A 151 -2.99 -7.08 11.95
C LEU A 151 -2.82 -6.09 13.12
N ASN A 152 -1.70 -6.15 13.83
CA ASN A 152 -1.31 -5.12 14.79
C ASN A 152 -0.77 -3.89 14.04
N MET A 153 -0.90 -2.72 14.66
CA MET A 153 -0.32 -1.49 14.13
C MET A 153 1.21 -1.59 14.15
N HIS A 154 1.84 -1.41 12.99
CA HIS A 154 3.28 -1.55 12.81
C HIS A 154 3.74 -0.71 11.62
N PRO A 155 3.82 0.62 11.78
CA PRO A 155 4.17 1.52 10.68
C PRO A 155 5.62 1.35 10.24
N HIS A 156 5.82 1.05 8.96
CA HIS A 156 7.15 0.90 8.38
C HIS A 156 7.14 1.24 6.90
N LEU A 157 8.30 1.65 6.38
CA LEU A 157 8.51 1.89 4.96
C LEU A 157 9.35 0.77 4.36
N HIS A 158 8.86 0.21 3.27
CA HIS A 158 9.66 -0.60 2.37
C HIS A 158 10.27 0.31 1.30
N CYS A 159 11.58 0.47 1.31
CA CYS A 159 12.31 1.22 0.31
C CYS A 159 13.00 0.27 -0.65
N VAL A 160 12.84 0.52 -1.94
CA VAL A 160 13.51 -0.22 -3.00
C VAL A 160 14.47 0.72 -3.69
N VAL A 161 15.75 0.41 -3.55
CA VAL A 161 16.88 1.27 -3.90
C VAL A 161 17.71 0.56 -4.94
N PRO A 162 17.85 1.09 -6.17
CA PRO A 162 18.88 0.63 -7.08
C PRO A 162 20.25 0.81 -6.44
N GLY A 163 21.08 -0.21 -6.49
CA GLY A 163 22.47 -0.15 -6.05
C GLY A 163 23.36 0.57 -7.05
N GLY A 164 22.92 1.67 -7.58
CA GLY A 164 23.65 2.52 -8.50
C GLY A 164 23.11 3.95 -8.49
N GLY A 165 23.94 4.88 -8.91
CA GLY A 165 23.60 6.29 -8.97
C GLY A 165 24.64 7.08 -9.76
N TYR A 166 24.35 8.35 -9.99
CA TYR A 166 25.27 9.25 -10.65
C TYR A 166 26.19 9.94 -9.65
N SER A 167 27.48 9.79 -9.81
CA SER A 167 28.51 10.47 -9.01
C SER A 167 28.89 11.78 -9.68
N GLU A 168 28.57 12.92 -9.06
CA GLU A 168 28.92 14.24 -9.58
C GLU A 168 30.45 14.47 -9.55
N SER A 169 31.13 13.99 -8.49
CA SER A 169 32.58 14.15 -8.35
C SER A 169 33.38 13.36 -9.39
N LYS A 170 32.84 12.20 -9.84
CA LYS A 170 33.46 11.36 -10.86
C LYS A 170 32.92 11.60 -12.26
N GLY A 171 31.86 12.38 -12.41
CA GLY A 171 31.18 12.62 -13.69
C GLY A 171 30.60 11.38 -14.35
N THR A 172 30.28 10.33 -13.58
CA THR A 172 29.91 9.01 -14.12
C THR A 172 28.87 8.29 -13.26
N TRP A 173 28.22 7.30 -13.87
CA TRP A 173 27.41 6.34 -13.13
C TRP A 173 28.29 5.34 -12.38
N ILE A 174 27.94 5.05 -11.14
CA ILE A 174 28.65 4.07 -10.30
C ILE A 174 27.68 3.02 -9.77
N HIS A 175 28.22 1.83 -9.46
CA HIS A 175 27.46 0.75 -8.83
C HIS A 175 27.91 0.51 -7.40
N ALA A 176 26.99 0.09 -6.56
CA ALA A 176 27.34 -0.51 -5.28
C ALA A 176 28.03 -1.87 -5.52
N PRO A 177 29.05 -2.20 -4.74
CA PRO A 177 29.61 -3.55 -4.73
C PRO A 177 28.51 -4.58 -4.46
N HIS A 178 28.70 -5.79 -4.98
CA HIS A 178 27.76 -6.88 -4.76
C HIS A 178 27.61 -7.11 -3.25
N ASN A 179 26.37 -7.19 -2.76
CA ASN A 179 25.99 -7.39 -1.35
C ASN A 179 26.28 -6.23 -0.38
N TYR A 180 26.79 -5.09 -0.84
CA TYR A 180 27.04 -3.95 0.01
C TYR A 180 26.53 -2.66 -0.63
N PHE A 181 25.69 -1.91 0.08
CA PHE A 181 25.24 -0.59 -0.36
C PHE A 181 25.74 0.50 0.58
N VAL A 182 25.25 0.50 1.82
CA VAL A 182 25.65 1.44 2.87
C VAL A 182 25.52 0.75 4.24
N PRO A 183 26.32 1.17 5.26
CA PRO A 183 26.25 0.52 6.57
C PRO A 183 24.88 0.71 7.23
N VAL A 184 24.22 -0.39 7.60
CA VAL A 184 22.90 -0.37 8.29
C VAL A 184 22.97 0.44 9.59
N LYS A 185 24.07 0.37 10.33
CA LYS A 185 24.27 1.15 11.56
C LYS A 185 24.18 2.65 11.31
N VAL A 186 24.77 3.15 10.21
CA VAL A 186 24.71 4.57 9.82
C VAL A 186 23.29 4.96 9.44
N LEU A 187 22.59 4.14 8.64
CA LEU A 187 21.19 4.37 8.30
C LEU A 187 20.30 4.44 9.56
N LYS A 188 20.50 3.50 10.51
CA LYS A 188 19.75 3.46 11.76
C LYS A 188 19.94 4.72 12.58
N MET A 189 21.19 5.13 12.80
CA MET A 189 21.52 6.33 13.59
C MET A 189 20.96 7.60 12.93
N ARG A 190 21.16 7.77 11.64
CA ARG A 190 20.70 8.95 10.89
C ARG A 190 19.18 9.05 10.86
N PHE A 191 18.51 7.93 10.58
CA PHE A 191 17.05 7.86 10.58
C PHE A 191 16.46 8.21 11.94
N ARG A 192 16.95 7.62 13.03
CA ARG A 192 16.53 7.93 14.40
C ARG A 192 16.68 9.40 14.71
N SER A 193 17.87 9.98 14.47
CA SER A 193 18.13 11.38 14.73
C SER A 193 17.17 12.31 13.96
N LEU A 194 17.02 12.10 12.66
CA LEU A 194 16.13 12.91 11.82
C LEU A 194 14.67 12.78 12.22
N PHE A 195 14.22 11.57 12.56
CA PHE A 195 12.84 11.35 12.99
C PHE A 195 12.55 12.02 14.34
N LEU A 196 13.40 11.84 15.33
CA LEU A 196 13.21 12.42 16.66
C LEU A 196 13.32 13.95 16.63
N THR A 197 14.26 14.52 15.87
CA THR A 197 14.31 15.97 15.64
C THR A 197 13.03 16.49 15.02
N GLY A 198 12.54 15.81 13.96
CA GLY A 198 11.28 16.18 13.32
C GLY A 198 10.06 16.02 14.23
N LEU A 199 10.04 15.00 15.09
CA LEU A 199 8.98 14.78 16.07
C LEU A 199 8.95 15.90 17.11
N LYS A 200 10.12 16.32 17.62
CA LYS A 200 10.25 17.46 18.55
C LYS A 200 9.79 18.77 17.90
N ASN A 201 10.17 19.02 16.66
CA ASN A 201 9.72 20.21 15.93
C ASN A 201 8.18 20.21 15.77
N LEU A 202 7.59 19.06 15.41
CA LEU A 202 6.13 18.94 15.32
C LEU A 202 5.42 19.16 16.65
N TYR A 203 6.04 18.78 17.75
CA TYR A 203 5.54 19.04 19.11
C TYR A 203 5.58 20.54 19.44
N HIS A 204 6.73 21.18 19.25
CA HIS A 204 6.92 22.62 19.50
C HIS A 204 6.06 23.51 18.59
N ASP A 205 5.83 23.07 17.35
CA ASP A 205 4.96 23.74 16.38
C ASP A 205 3.46 23.48 16.63
N GLU A 206 3.09 22.78 17.70
CA GLU A 206 1.71 22.39 18.06
C GLU A 206 0.97 21.62 16.95
N LYS A 207 1.73 20.90 16.09
CA LYS A 207 1.19 20.13 14.95
C LYS A 207 0.77 18.71 15.31
N LEU A 208 0.84 18.35 16.58
CA LEU A 208 0.44 17.03 17.10
C LEU A 208 -0.83 17.16 17.96
N HIS A 209 -1.79 16.29 17.68
CA HIS A 209 -3.01 16.16 18.51
C HIS A 209 -2.70 15.20 19.68
N LEU A 210 -2.32 15.73 20.82
CA LEU A 210 -1.91 14.96 22.01
C LEU A 210 -2.88 15.10 23.18
N THR A 211 -3.85 16.02 23.10
CA THR A 211 -4.83 16.28 24.14
C THR A 211 -5.49 15.01 24.67
N GLY A 212 -5.46 14.82 25.99
CA GLY A 212 -5.97 13.61 26.64
C GLY A 212 -5.09 12.36 26.46
N THR A 213 -3.82 12.54 26.10
CA THR A 213 -2.78 11.51 26.20
C THR A 213 -1.76 11.89 27.27
N PRO A 214 -0.97 10.93 27.78
CA PRO A 214 0.14 11.26 28.68
C PRO A 214 1.16 12.23 28.05
N TYR A 215 1.29 12.22 26.73
CA TYR A 215 2.24 13.04 25.97
C TYR A 215 1.80 14.49 25.76
N ASP A 216 0.63 14.87 26.26
CA ASP A 216 0.20 16.27 26.37
C ASP A 216 1.06 17.03 27.39
N ASN A 217 1.58 16.31 28.38
CA ASN A 217 2.54 16.86 29.34
C ASN A 217 3.95 16.92 28.72
N PRO A 218 4.60 18.12 28.70
CA PRO A 218 5.92 18.31 28.11
C PRO A 218 7.01 17.42 28.70
N ALA A 219 7.01 17.20 30.00
CA ALA A 219 8.02 16.39 30.69
C ALA A 219 7.87 14.89 30.28
N VAL A 220 6.64 14.39 30.15
CA VAL A 220 6.36 13.02 29.71
C VAL A 220 6.74 12.85 28.25
N PHE A 221 6.42 13.84 27.41
CA PHE A 221 6.82 13.83 26.00
C PHE A 221 8.35 13.80 25.85
N GLN A 222 9.08 14.66 26.57
CA GLN A 222 10.55 14.71 26.53
C GLN A 222 11.15 13.38 27.04
N SER A 223 10.67 12.84 28.15
CA SER A 223 11.12 11.53 28.68
C SER A 223 10.93 10.40 27.66
N MET A 224 9.80 10.38 26.95
CA MET A 224 9.58 9.43 25.85
C MET A 224 10.61 9.61 24.72
N VAL A 225 10.90 10.85 24.32
CA VAL A 225 11.88 11.14 23.26
C VAL A 225 13.28 10.69 23.69
N ASP A 226 13.67 10.92 24.94
CA ASP A 226 14.97 10.50 25.48
C ASP A 226 15.09 8.98 25.53
N ALA A 227 14.04 8.30 25.96
CA ALA A 227 13.97 6.84 25.91
C ALA A 227 14.07 6.30 24.47
N LEU A 228 13.43 6.94 23.51
CA LEU A 228 13.52 6.59 22.09
C LEU A 228 14.90 6.87 21.49
N PHE A 229 15.62 7.86 22.00
CA PHE A 229 16.98 8.15 21.54
C PHE A 229 17.97 7.06 21.93
N THR A 230 17.78 6.39 23.06
CA THR A 230 18.61 5.28 23.54
C THR A 230 18.12 3.91 23.05
N ALA A 231 16.82 3.79 22.71
CA ALA A 231 16.22 2.56 22.24
C ALA A 231 16.83 2.04 20.93
N GLU A 232 16.69 0.75 20.71
CA GLU A 232 17.07 0.13 19.45
C GLU A 232 15.98 0.34 18.38
N TRP A 233 16.35 1.03 17.31
CA TRP A 233 15.50 1.20 16.13
C TRP A 233 15.77 0.12 15.11
N VAL A 234 14.72 -0.35 14.45
CA VAL A 234 14.83 -1.40 13.43
C VAL A 234 14.97 -0.77 12.06
N VAL A 235 16.16 -0.85 11.50
CA VAL A 235 16.43 -0.67 10.07
C VAL A 235 16.99 -1.98 9.54
N TYR A 236 16.31 -2.57 8.59
CA TYR A 236 16.69 -3.85 8.00
C TYR A 236 17.06 -3.64 6.53
N LEU A 237 18.20 -4.15 6.13
CA LEU A 237 18.66 -4.17 4.76
C LEU A 237 18.74 -5.64 4.32
N LYS A 238 17.95 -5.99 3.34
CA LYS A 238 18.04 -7.30 2.69
C LYS A 238 18.90 -7.16 1.45
N GLU A 239 19.77 -8.16 1.29
CA GLU A 239 20.64 -8.29 0.14
C GLU A 239 19.91 -8.23 -1.19
N SER A 240 20.68 -7.87 -2.20
CA SER A 240 20.22 -7.54 -3.52
C SER A 240 19.42 -8.65 -4.21
N PHE A 241 18.43 -8.21 -4.95
CA PHE A 241 17.76 -9.07 -5.92
C PHE A 241 18.52 -9.00 -7.24
N GLN A 242 19.00 -10.15 -7.71
CA GLN A 242 19.59 -10.25 -9.05
C GLN A 242 18.47 -10.39 -10.09
N GLY A 243 18.61 -9.62 -11.18
CA GLY A 243 17.74 -9.69 -12.34
C GLY A 243 16.43 -8.89 -12.23
N LYS A 244 16.01 -8.34 -13.35
CA LYS A 244 14.83 -7.47 -13.50
C LYS A 244 13.55 -8.13 -12.98
N GLU A 245 13.36 -9.42 -13.26
CA GLU A 245 12.15 -10.15 -12.87
C GLU A 245 12.05 -10.37 -11.38
N SER A 246 13.16 -10.70 -10.71
CA SER A 246 13.19 -10.90 -9.25
C SER A 246 12.84 -9.62 -8.50
N VAL A 247 13.34 -8.47 -8.95
CA VAL A 247 13.00 -7.15 -8.41
C VAL A 247 11.50 -6.89 -8.55
N ILE A 248 10.95 -7.12 -9.73
CA ILE A 248 9.55 -6.85 -10.03
C ILE A 248 8.62 -7.77 -9.25
N HIS A 249 8.90 -9.08 -9.20
CA HIS A 249 8.14 -10.02 -8.38
C HIS A 249 8.19 -9.69 -6.90
N TYR A 250 9.33 -9.20 -6.44
CA TYR A 250 9.47 -8.75 -5.06
C TYR A 250 8.65 -7.50 -4.78
N LEU A 251 8.74 -6.50 -5.67
CA LEU A 251 7.96 -5.28 -5.60
C LEU A 251 6.46 -5.55 -5.58
N ALA A 252 6.03 -6.53 -6.37
CA ALA A 252 4.65 -7.01 -6.40
C ALA A 252 4.10 -7.40 -5.03
N ARG A 253 4.95 -7.92 -4.15
CA ARG A 253 4.54 -8.36 -2.80
C ARG A 253 4.18 -7.21 -1.88
N TYR A 254 4.72 -6.00 -2.11
CA TYR A 254 4.58 -4.85 -1.20
C TYR A 254 3.72 -3.73 -1.77
N THR A 255 3.68 -3.58 -3.11
CA THR A 255 2.84 -2.59 -3.76
C THR A 255 1.37 -2.99 -3.74
N HIS A 256 0.48 -2.03 -3.60
CA HIS A 256 -0.98 -2.24 -3.54
C HIS A 256 -1.45 -3.30 -2.51
N ARG A 257 -0.55 -3.79 -1.65
CA ARG A 257 -0.92 -4.69 -0.57
C ARG A 257 -1.79 -3.95 0.45
N ILE A 258 -2.80 -4.65 0.93
CA ILE A 258 -3.69 -4.21 2.01
C ILE A 258 -3.32 -5.02 3.24
N ALA A 259 -3.73 -4.58 4.41
CA ALA A 259 -3.42 -5.20 5.69
C ALA A 259 -3.55 -6.74 5.68
N ILE A 260 -4.57 -7.24 4.98
CA ILE A 260 -4.77 -8.68 4.80
C ILE A 260 -5.30 -8.95 3.38
N SER A 261 -4.85 -10.04 2.78
CA SER A 261 -5.37 -10.57 1.51
C SER A 261 -6.41 -11.68 1.77
N ASN A 262 -7.36 -11.82 0.85
CA ASN A 262 -8.46 -12.76 1.03
C ASN A 262 -8.00 -14.20 1.24
N HIS A 263 -6.93 -14.66 0.58
CA HIS A 263 -6.42 -16.03 0.73
C HIS A 263 -5.94 -16.36 2.16
N ARG A 264 -5.70 -15.35 3.00
CA ARG A 264 -5.35 -15.56 4.41
C ARG A 264 -6.57 -15.83 5.29
N ILE A 265 -7.78 -15.49 4.84
CA ILE A 265 -9.02 -15.77 5.58
C ILE A 265 -9.36 -17.25 5.35
N ARG A 266 -9.41 -18.03 6.41
CA ARG A 266 -9.69 -19.47 6.39
C ARG A 266 -11.15 -19.75 6.60
N ALA A 267 -11.75 -19.13 7.61
CA ALA A 267 -13.14 -19.34 7.99
C ALA A 267 -13.77 -18.06 8.56
N VAL A 268 -15.06 -17.97 8.41
CA VAL A 268 -15.93 -17.01 9.08
C VAL A 268 -17.07 -17.87 9.64
N THR A 269 -17.05 -18.10 10.95
CA THR A 269 -17.99 -19.01 11.63
C THR A 269 -18.51 -18.37 12.90
N GLY A 270 -19.83 -18.43 13.12
CA GLY A 270 -20.43 -17.72 14.22
C GLY A 270 -20.01 -16.26 14.20
N ASP A 271 -19.56 -15.73 15.33
CA ASP A 271 -19.10 -14.35 15.45
C ASP A 271 -17.57 -14.19 15.32
N SER A 272 -16.88 -15.17 14.74
CA SER A 272 -15.42 -15.14 14.64
C SER A 272 -14.89 -15.24 13.22
N VAL A 273 -13.67 -14.73 13.04
CA VAL A 273 -12.88 -14.78 11.80
C VAL A 273 -11.55 -15.46 12.09
N THR A 274 -11.29 -16.56 11.39
CA THR A 274 -10.02 -17.28 11.44
C THR A 274 -9.17 -16.90 10.22
N PHE A 275 -7.93 -16.48 10.44
CA PHE A 275 -6.99 -16.15 9.37
C PHE A 275 -5.57 -16.63 9.68
N THR A 276 -4.77 -16.85 8.63
CA THR A 276 -3.38 -17.27 8.78
C THR A 276 -2.41 -16.10 8.88
N TYR A 277 -1.33 -16.33 9.65
CA TYR A 277 -0.20 -15.40 9.76
C TYR A 277 1.11 -16.18 9.84
N ARG A 278 2.22 -15.51 9.47
CA ARG A 278 3.56 -16.07 9.64
C ARG A 278 4.17 -15.59 10.95
N ASP A 279 4.62 -16.54 11.77
CA ASP A 279 5.28 -16.25 13.04
C ASP A 279 6.80 -16.24 12.84
N TYR A 280 7.36 -15.03 12.71
CA TYR A 280 8.80 -14.85 12.49
C TYR A 280 9.66 -15.27 13.67
N LYS A 281 9.08 -15.30 14.89
CA LYS A 281 9.77 -15.76 16.11
C LYS A 281 9.85 -17.28 16.17
N ASP A 282 8.96 -17.96 15.49
CA ASP A 282 8.91 -19.42 15.39
C ASP A 282 9.26 -19.88 13.97
N GLY A 283 10.47 -19.55 13.52
CA GLY A 283 11.00 -20.03 12.25
C GLY A 283 10.15 -19.69 11.01
N ASN A 284 9.40 -18.59 11.04
CA ASN A 284 8.51 -18.18 9.94
C ASN A 284 7.38 -19.19 9.63
N ARG A 285 6.95 -19.99 10.60
CA ARG A 285 5.86 -20.97 10.46
C ARG A 285 4.52 -20.29 10.23
N GLU A 286 3.69 -20.89 9.39
CA GLU A 286 2.30 -20.46 9.23
C GLU A 286 1.47 -20.95 10.41
N LYS A 287 0.78 -20.02 11.08
CA LYS A 287 -0.15 -20.26 12.19
C LYS A 287 -1.51 -19.66 11.87
N ALA A 288 -2.55 -20.16 12.51
CA ALA A 288 -3.88 -19.58 12.47
C ALA A 288 -4.13 -18.69 13.70
N MET A 289 -4.92 -17.64 13.51
CA MET A 289 -5.43 -16.79 14.58
C MET A 289 -6.93 -16.62 14.38
N GLU A 290 -7.66 -16.79 15.45
CA GLU A 290 -9.08 -16.53 15.53
C GLU A 290 -9.34 -15.25 16.32
N LEU A 291 -10.23 -14.41 15.81
CA LEU A 291 -10.65 -13.16 16.46
C LEU A 291 -12.17 -13.02 16.35
N PRO A 292 -12.83 -12.40 17.36
CA PRO A 292 -14.18 -11.90 17.18
C PRO A 292 -14.25 -11.01 15.92
N ALA A 293 -15.30 -11.13 15.13
CA ALA A 293 -15.42 -10.43 13.85
C ALA A 293 -15.32 -8.90 13.99
N THR A 294 -15.87 -8.34 15.07
CA THR A 294 -15.74 -6.91 15.37
C THR A 294 -14.29 -6.52 15.71
N ALA A 295 -13.55 -7.36 16.42
CA ALA A 295 -12.13 -7.14 16.71
C ALA A 295 -11.26 -7.26 15.44
N PHE A 296 -11.59 -8.20 14.54
CA PHE A 296 -10.95 -8.29 13.23
C PHE A 296 -11.18 -7.02 12.40
N LEU A 297 -12.43 -6.53 12.32
CA LEU A 297 -12.78 -5.29 11.62
C LEU A 297 -12.09 -4.08 12.23
N HIS A 298 -12.02 -4.00 13.56
CA HIS A 298 -11.28 -2.95 14.26
C HIS A 298 -9.81 -2.94 13.82
N ARG A 299 -9.12 -4.09 13.91
CA ARG A 299 -7.73 -4.21 13.46
C ARG A 299 -7.56 -3.86 11.98
N PHE A 300 -8.45 -4.31 11.12
CA PHE A 300 -8.43 -3.97 9.69
C PHE A 300 -8.52 -2.46 9.47
N LEU A 301 -9.44 -1.77 10.16
CA LEU A 301 -9.67 -0.33 10.03
C LEU A 301 -8.52 0.52 10.58
N LEU A 302 -7.75 0.04 11.56
CA LEU A 302 -6.53 0.72 12.01
C LEU A 302 -5.58 1.03 10.85
N HIS A 303 -5.60 0.22 9.79
CA HIS A 303 -4.73 0.36 8.61
C HIS A 303 -5.30 1.23 7.50
N THR A 304 -6.47 1.82 7.72
CA THR A 304 -6.97 2.83 6.79
C THR A 304 -6.11 4.07 6.84
N VAL A 305 -5.64 4.50 5.68
CA VAL A 305 -4.81 5.71 5.57
C VAL A 305 -5.69 6.94 5.35
N PRO A 306 -5.24 8.14 5.76
CA PRO A 306 -5.99 9.37 5.55
C PRO A 306 -6.40 9.58 4.08
N ARG A 307 -7.52 10.28 3.86
CA ARG A 307 -8.01 10.61 2.51
C ARG A 307 -6.90 11.29 1.68
N ARG A 308 -6.72 10.88 0.41
CA ARG A 308 -5.71 11.40 -0.51
C ARG A 308 -4.25 11.23 -0.04
N PHE A 309 -4.00 10.36 0.94
CA PHE A 309 -2.63 10.09 1.38
C PHE A 309 -1.89 9.22 0.35
N VAL A 310 -0.75 9.70 -0.14
CA VAL A 310 0.09 8.97 -1.11
C VAL A 310 0.95 7.96 -0.36
N ARG A 311 0.71 6.65 -0.59
CA ARG A 311 1.43 5.54 0.07
C ARG A 311 2.71 5.11 -0.62
N ILE A 312 2.84 5.40 -1.91
CA ILE A 312 4.03 5.07 -2.71
C ILE A 312 4.63 6.39 -3.16
N ARG A 313 5.88 6.66 -2.79
CA ARG A 313 6.55 7.91 -3.12
C ARG A 313 7.90 7.63 -3.76
N TYR A 314 8.25 8.45 -4.73
CA TYR A 314 9.49 8.37 -5.51
C TYR A 314 10.42 9.52 -5.14
N TYR A 315 11.72 9.23 -5.02
CA TYR A 315 12.71 10.17 -4.53
C TYR A 315 13.99 10.17 -5.36
N GLY A 316 14.78 11.26 -5.21
CA GLY A 316 16.05 11.44 -5.90
C GLY A 316 15.89 11.45 -7.42
N ILE A 317 16.80 10.78 -8.11
CA ILE A 317 16.78 10.68 -9.58
C ILE A 317 15.55 9.93 -10.12
N LEU A 318 14.90 9.08 -9.31
CA LEU A 318 13.64 8.40 -9.67
C LEU A 318 12.38 9.20 -9.31
N SER A 319 12.48 10.45 -8.83
CA SER A 319 11.31 11.30 -8.62
C SER A 319 10.54 11.53 -9.93
N HIS A 320 9.23 11.76 -9.84
CA HIS A 320 8.39 11.96 -11.03
C HIS A 320 8.92 13.02 -12.00
N ARG A 321 9.59 14.05 -11.47
CA ARG A 321 10.19 15.14 -12.26
C ARG A 321 11.42 14.68 -13.04
N ASN A 322 12.26 13.84 -12.44
CA ASN A 322 13.59 13.51 -12.97
C ASN A 322 13.64 12.13 -13.64
N LYS A 323 12.71 11.24 -13.30
CA LYS A 323 12.76 9.81 -13.62
C LYS A 323 13.02 9.50 -15.09
N LYS A 324 12.28 10.12 -16.01
CA LYS A 324 12.45 9.84 -17.45
C LYS A 324 13.86 10.17 -17.91
N LYS A 325 14.34 11.39 -17.58
CA LYS A 325 15.70 11.84 -17.93
C LYS A 325 16.77 10.95 -17.33
N ALA A 326 16.65 10.60 -16.05
CA ALA A 326 17.62 9.75 -15.36
C ALA A 326 17.68 8.32 -15.91
N ILE A 327 16.51 7.73 -16.26
CA ILE A 327 16.48 6.39 -16.85
C ILE A 327 17.14 6.38 -18.23
N LEU A 328 16.83 7.37 -19.08
CA LEU A 328 17.44 7.49 -20.40
C LEU A 328 18.94 7.65 -20.30
N ALA A 329 19.42 8.63 -19.53
CA ALA A 329 20.85 8.86 -19.35
C ALA A 329 21.60 7.63 -18.78
N CYS A 330 20.97 6.89 -17.87
CA CYS A 330 21.55 5.66 -17.34
C CYS A 330 21.63 4.56 -18.41
N ARG A 331 20.63 4.44 -19.27
CA ARG A 331 20.62 3.44 -20.35
C ARG A 331 21.63 3.76 -21.44
N GLU A 332 21.71 5.01 -21.85
CA GLU A 332 22.71 5.48 -22.80
C GLU A 332 24.13 5.18 -22.29
N PHE A 333 24.40 5.48 -21.01
CA PHE A 333 25.71 5.22 -20.40
C PHE A 333 26.09 3.73 -20.38
N TYR A 334 25.13 2.83 -20.17
CA TYR A 334 25.35 1.38 -20.14
C TYR A 334 25.04 0.69 -21.46
N GLU A 335 24.84 1.42 -22.55
CA GLU A 335 24.52 0.90 -23.90
C GLU A 335 23.38 -0.13 -23.89
N ILE A 336 22.34 0.14 -23.06
CA ILE A 336 21.19 -0.76 -22.92
C ILE A 336 20.15 -0.39 -23.97
N GLU A 337 19.86 -1.32 -24.87
CA GLU A 337 18.77 -1.19 -25.81
C GLU A 337 17.44 -0.96 -25.10
N ASP A 338 16.60 -0.08 -25.67
CA ASP A 338 15.26 0.20 -25.16
C ASP A 338 14.38 -1.07 -25.26
N ILE A 339 14.20 -1.73 -24.13
CA ILE A 339 13.21 -2.78 -24.02
C ILE A 339 11.84 -2.10 -23.97
N ILE A 340 11.22 -1.96 -25.14
CA ILE A 340 9.82 -1.56 -25.22
C ILE A 340 8.99 -2.70 -24.64
N VAL A 341 8.74 -2.66 -23.33
CA VAL A 341 7.72 -3.53 -22.74
C VAL A 341 6.38 -2.89 -23.06
N PRO A 342 5.54 -3.49 -23.90
CA PRO A 342 4.23 -2.94 -24.17
C PRO A 342 3.45 -2.86 -22.85
N VAL A 343 3.15 -1.63 -22.44
CA VAL A 343 2.29 -1.40 -21.27
C VAL A 343 0.86 -1.63 -21.73
N PRO A 344 0.14 -2.58 -21.12
CA PRO A 344 -1.26 -2.80 -21.49
C PRO A 344 -2.09 -1.53 -21.40
N ALA A 345 -2.70 -1.13 -22.50
CA ALA A 345 -3.52 0.07 -22.59
C ALA A 345 -4.86 -0.10 -21.88
N SER A 346 -5.37 -1.33 -21.83
CA SER A 346 -6.66 -1.67 -21.27
C SER A 346 -6.61 -2.67 -20.13
N TRP A 347 -7.66 -2.72 -19.32
CA TRP A 347 -7.81 -3.73 -18.27
C TRP A 347 -7.98 -5.14 -18.81
N GLN A 348 -8.51 -5.27 -20.01
CA GLN A 348 -8.65 -6.53 -20.73
C GLN A 348 -7.28 -7.11 -21.04
N GLU A 349 -6.36 -6.31 -21.54
CA GLU A 349 -4.97 -6.72 -21.82
C GLU A 349 -4.22 -7.08 -20.53
N VAL A 350 -4.39 -6.30 -19.44
CA VAL A 350 -3.82 -6.65 -18.13
C VAL A 350 -4.34 -8.01 -17.68
N TYR A 351 -5.64 -8.27 -17.82
CA TYR A 351 -6.24 -9.53 -17.45
C TYR A 351 -5.69 -10.69 -18.29
N ALA A 352 -5.63 -10.51 -19.61
CA ALA A 352 -5.09 -11.50 -20.52
C ALA A 352 -3.62 -11.82 -20.21
N HIS A 353 -2.81 -10.78 -19.93
CA HIS A 353 -1.41 -10.97 -19.57
C HIS A 353 -1.23 -11.78 -18.26
N VAL A 354 -2.09 -11.53 -17.25
CA VAL A 354 -1.98 -12.18 -15.94
C VAL A 354 -2.54 -13.60 -15.94
N THR A 355 -3.63 -13.84 -16.68
CA THR A 355 -4.36 -15.10 -16.61
C THR A 355 -4.13 -16.03 -17.82
N GLY A 356 -3.50 -15.51 -18.89
CA GLY A 356 -3.40 -16.20 -20.17
C GLY A 356 -4.73 -16.37 -20.90
N LYS A 357 -5.79 -15.68 -20.47
CA LYS A 357 -7.16 -15.82 -21.01
C LYS A 357 -7.73 -14.47 -21.39
N GLU A 358 -8.45 -14.42 -22.49
CA GLU A 358 -9.26 -13.26 -22.83
C GLU A 358 -10.48 -13.17 -21.90
N ILE A 359 -10.74 -11.98 -21.37
CA ILE A 359 -11.88 -11.75 -20.46
C ILE A 359 -13.23 -11.92 -21.18
N SER A 360 -13.24 -11.79 -22.49
CA SER A 360 -14.41 -11.99 -23.34
C SER A 360 -14.69 -13.46 -23.67
N CYS A 361 -13.76 -14.37 -23.39
CA CYS A 361 -13.94 -15.79 -23.66
C CYS A 361 -15.00 -16.40 -22.73
N CYS A 362 -15.94 -17.15 -23.27
CA CYS A 362 -16.96 -17.83 -22.48
C CYS A 362 -16.33 -18.90 -21.57
N PRO A 363 -16.60 -18.88 -20.24
CA PRO A 363 -16.02 -19.84 -19.31
C PRO A 363 -16.57 -21.27 -19.49
N VAL A 364 -17.73 -21.42 -20.13
CA VAL A 364 -18.42 -22.71 -20.33
C VAL A 364 -17.99 -23.37 -21.63
N CYS A 365 -18.30 -22.80 -22.79
CA CYS A 365 -17.98 -23.41 -24.08
C CYS A 365 -16.56 -23.14 -24.57
N LYS A 366 -15.88 -22.14 -24.02
CA LYS A 366 -14.50 -21.71 -24.34
C LYS A 366 -14.27 -21.26 -25.80
N SER A 367 -15.27 -21.37 -26.65
CA SER A 367 -15.23 -20.99 -28.08
C SER A 367 -15.99 -19.71 -28.39
N GLY A 368 -17.08 -19.42 -27.67
CA GLY A 368 -17.88 -18.23 -27.88
C GLY A 368 -17.33 -17.03 -27.09
N ARG A 369 -17.80 -15.84 -27.46
CA ARG A 369 -17.46 -14.58 -26.79
C ARG A 369 -18.64 -14.05 -25.97
N LEU A 370 -18.35 -13.53 -24.79
CA LEU A 370 -19.30 -12.82 -23.95
C LEU A 370 -19.56 -11.43 -24.53
N VAL A 371 -20.78 -11.19 -24.99
CA VAL A 371 -21.24 -9.91 -25.51
C VAL A 371 -22.16 -9.26 -24.48
N VAL A 372 -21.95 -7.99 -24.16
CA VAL A 372 -22.83 -7.27 -23.23
C VAL A 372 -24.20 -7.07 -23.87
N THR A 373 -25.21 -7.65 -23.26
CA THR A 373 -26.61 -7.59 -23.73
C THR A 373 -27.44 -6.59 -22.95
N GLU A 374 -27.04 -6.32 -21.70
CA GLU A 374 -27.77 -5.38 -20.83
C GLU A 374 -26.80 -4.65 -19.90
N VAL A 375 -27.09 -3.42 -19.58
CA VAL A 375 -26.38 -2.62 -18.56
C VAL A 375 -27.42 -2.09 -17.58
N PHE A 376 -27.17 -2.29 -16.29
CA PHE A 376 -28.07 -1.80 -15.24
C PHE A 376 -27.33 -0.88 -14.27
N ASP A 377 -28.03 0.16 -13.86
CA ASP A 377 -27.51 1.22 -13.00
C ASP A 377 -27.38 0.79 -11.53
N PRO A 378 -26.55 1.49 -10.75
CA PRO A 378 -26.46 1.32 -9.31
C PRO A 378 -27.83 1.52 -8.65
N ILE A 379 -28.17 0.67 -7.67
CA ILE A 379 -29.36 0.84 -6.84
C ILE A 379 -29.13 2.08 -5.97
N CYS A 380 -29.74 3.21 -6.33
CA CYS A 380 -29.77 4.39 -5.47
C CYS A 380 -30.59 4.09 -4.21
N TYR A 381 -29.94 3.82 -3.11
CA TYR A 381 -30.61 3.82 -1.80
C TYR A 381 -31.03 5.26 -1.49
N ARG A 382 -32.25 5.65 -1.87
CA ARG A 382 -32.91 6.76 -1.23
C ARG A 382 -33.21 6.28 0.20
N ALA A 383 -32.52 6.84 1.19
CA ALA A 383 -32.99 6.71 2.57
C ALA A 383 -34.49 7.07 2.59
N PRO A 384 -35.33 6.35 3.37
CA PRO A 384 -36.70 6.74 3.53
C PRO A 384 -36.73 8.22 3.92
N PRO A 385 -37.71 9.01 3.44
CA PRO A 385 -37.73 10.44 3.64
C PRO A 385 -37.84 10.73 5.12
N VAL A 386 -36.72 11.05 5.76
CA VAL A 386 -36.75 11.89 6.94
C VAL A 386 -37.17 13.24 6.38
N GLN A 387 -38.38 13.68 6.72
CA GLN A 387 -38.90 14.98 6.37
C GLN A 387 -37.89 16.07 6.77
N ARG A 388 -37.04 16.46 5.85
CA ARG A 388 -36.33 17.73 5.80
C ARG A 388 -36.32 18.20 4.37
N VAL A 389 -36.98 19.33 4.19
CA VAL A 389 -37.04 20.14 2.99
C VAL A 389 -35.61 20.43 2.48
N GLY A 390 -35.34 20.18 1.22
CA GLY A 390 -34.28 20.80 0.43
C GLY A 390 -32.94 20.08 0.41
N SER A 391 -32.60 19.70 -0.78
CA SER A 391 -31.33 19.24 -1.36
C SER A 391 -31.10 17.72 -1.42
N CYS A 392 -31.34 17.19 -2.59
CA CYS A 392 -30.81 15.89 -3.04
C CYS A 392 -29.28 15.96 -3.09
N PHE A 393 -28.61 15.28 -2.17
CA PHE A 393 -27.20 14.94 -2.38
C PHE A 393 -27.14 13.84 -3.45
N ASN A 394 -26.76 14.22 -4.65
CA ASN A 394 -26.39 13.31 -5.72
C ASN A 394 -25.12 12.54 -5.28
N ILE A 395 -25.30 11.33 -4.74
CA ILE A 395 -24.20 10.40 -4.41
C ILE A 395 -23.60 9.78 -5.68
N SER A 396 -24.20 10.01 -6.84
CA SER A 396 -23.84 9.33 -8.09
C SER A 396 -22.54 9.79 -8.77
N THR A 397 -22.01 10.97 -8.47
CA THR A 397 -20.84 11.50 -9.18
C THR A 397 -19.52 11.42 -8.43
N GLU A 398 -19.52 11.27 -7.10
CA GLU A 398 -18.25 11.19 -6.35
C GLU A 398 -17.71 9.75 -6.12
N VAL A 399 -18.53 8.72 -6.25
CA VAL A 399 -18.11 7.32 -6.05
C VAL A 399 -17.63 6.66 -7.35
N CYS A 400 -17.98 7.22 -8.50
CA CYS A 400 -17.60 6.66 -9.80
C CYS A 400 -16.31 7.23 -10.42
N THR A 401 -15.69 8.27 -9.86
CA THR A 401 -14.57 8.99 -10.49
C THR A 401 -13.22 8.90 -9.79
N TRP A 402 -13.00 7.92 -8.91
CA TRP A 402 -11.67 7.70 -8.32
C TRP A 402 -11.25 6.24 -8.26
#